data_2077368f04c452df894d849e3f323323
#
_entry.id   2077368f04c452df894d849e3f323323
#
_cell.length_a   1.000
_cell.length_b   1.000
_cell.length_c   1.000
_cell.angle_alpha   90.00
_cell.angle_beta   90.00
_cell.angle_gamma   90.00
#
_symmetry.space_group_name_H-M   'P 1'
#
loop_
_entity.id
_entity.type
_entity.pdbx_description
1 polymer ?
#
loop_
_entity_poly.entity_id
_entity_poly.type
_entity_poly.pdbx_seq_one_letter_code
_entity_poly.pdbx_strand_id
1 'polypeptide(L)'
;MQAEILLTLKLQQKLFADPRRISLLKHIALSGSISQGAKDAGISYKSAWDAINEMNQLSEHILVERATGGKGGGGAVLTRYGQRLIQ
;
A
#
# COMPACT_ATOMS: atom_id res chain seq x y z
N MET A 1 24.44 0.38 12.30
CA MET A 1 24.21 0.09 10.88
C MET A 1 22.88 -0.61 10.71
N GLN A 2 22.14 -0.19 9.75
CA GLN A 2 20.90 -0.87 9.45
C GLN A 2 21.02 -1.61 8.15
N ALA A 3 20.66 -2.88 8.18
CA ALA A 3 20.54 -3.66 6.97
C ALA A 3 19.12 -3.47 6.46
N GLU A 4 19.00 -2.96 5.27
CA GLU A 4 17.71 -2.93 4.61
C GLU A 4 17.49 -4.28 3.96
N ILE A 5 16.42 -4.94 4.37
CA ILE A 5 16.05 -6.19 3.75
C ILE A 5 14.95 -5.92 2.76
N LEU A 6 15.26 -6.11 1.49
CA LEU A 6 14.28 -5.97 0.42
C LEU A 6 13.66 -7.35 0.19
N LEU A 7 12.42 -7.49 0.63
CA LEU A 7 11.73 -8.76 0.61
C LEU A 7 10.59 -8.74 -0.40
N THR A 8 10.51 -9.78 -1.21
CA THR A 8 9.40 -9.98 -2.13
C THR A 8 8.59 -11.18 -1.65
N LEU A 9 7.30 -10.96 -1.43
CA LEU A 9 6.39 -12.00 -0.97
C LEU A 9 5.41 -12.35 -2.06
N LYS A 10 5.22 -13.65 -2.29
CA LYS A 10 4.25 -14.15 -3.25
C LYS A 10 3.23 -15.03 -2.55
N LEU A 11 1.97 -14.84 -2.91
CA LEU A 11 0.86 -15.66 -2.45
C LEU A 11 0.15 -16.22 -3.66
N GLN A 12 -0.18 -17.53 -3.62
CA GLN A 12 -0.87 -18.18 -4.73
C GLN A 12 -0.14 -17.99 -6.06
N GLN A 13 1.19 -18.00 -6.00
CA GLN A 13 2.06 -17.78 -7.15
C GLN A 13 1.90 -16.41 -7.80
N LYS A 14 1.31 -15.47 -7.07
CA LYS A 14 1.17 -14.09 -7.53
C LYS A 14 1.93 -13.17 -6.61
N LEU A 15 2.41 -12.06 -7.18
CA LEU A 15 3.11 -11.06 -6.38
C LEU A 15 2.16 -10.46 -5.37
N PHE A 16 2.48 -10.60 -4.08
CA PHE A 16 1.71 -9.98 -3.01
C PHE A 16 2.35 -8.67 -2.58
N ALA A 17 3.59 -8.71 -2.16
CA ALA A 17 4.30 -7.53 -1.69
C ALA A 17 5.75 -7.59 -2.11
N ASP A 18 6.30 -6.46 -2.51
CA ASP A 18 7.70 -6.28 -2.85
C ASP A 18 8.12 -4.91 -2.32
N PRO A 19 9.40 -4.52 -2.45
CA PRO A 19 9.83 -3.22 -1.95
C PRO A 19 9.04 -2.06 -2.51
N ARG A 20 8.60 -2.14 -3.77
CA ARG A 20 7.83 -1.07 -4.40
C ARG A 20 6.43 -0.94 -3.76
N ARG A 21 5.75 -2.08 -3.54
CA ARG A 21 4.43 -2.07 -2.93
C ARG A 21 4.49 -1.67 -1.45
N ILE A 22 5.52 -2.11 -0.75
CA ILE A 22 5.75 -1.70 0.64
C ILE A 22 5.99 -0.20 0.71
N SER A 23 6.80 0.34 -0.19
CA SER A 23 7.03 1.78 -0.27
C SER A 23 5.73 2.54 -0.50
N LEU A 24 4.89 2.04 -1.41
CA LEU A 24 3.58 2.64 -1.67
C LEU A 24 2.75 2.70 -0.39
N LEU A 25 2.66 1.58 0.33
CA LEU A 25 1.89 1.53 1.57
C LEU A 25 2.41 2.52 2.60
N LYS A 26 3.72 2.63 2.73
CA LYS A 26 4.33 3.58 3.67
C LYS A 26 3.97 5.02 3.31
N HIS A 27 4.00 5.37 2.03
CA HIS A 27 3.67 6.73 1.60
C HIS A 27 2.18 7.02 1.75
N ILE A 28 1.33 6.02 1.54
CA ILE A 28 -0.10 6.17 1.82
C ILE A 28 -0.33 6.43 3.31
N ALA A 29 0.37 5.69 4.17
CA ALA A 29 0.24 5.87 5.61
C ALA A 29 0.66 7.28 6.04
N LEU A 30 1.70 7.82 5.42
CA LEU A 30 2.19 9.16 5.75
C LEU A 30 1.29 10.26 5.24
N SER A 31 0.76 10.11 4.03
CA SER A 31 -0.01 11.18 3.38
C SER A 31 -1.51 11.09 3.63
N GLY A 32 -2.01 9.91 3.95
CA GLY A 32 -3.44 9.69 4.09
C GLY A 32 -4.19 9.71 2.76
N SER A 33 -3.48 9.54 1.65
CA SER A 33 -4.05 9.64 0.31
C SER A 33 -3.36 8.67 -0.63
N ILE A 34 -4.14 7.94 -1.43
CA ILE A 34 -3.56 7.05 -2.45
C ILE A 34 -2.90 7.87 -3.55
N SER A 35 -3.54 8.96 -3.95
CA SER A 35 -3.00 9.83 -4.99
C SER A 35 -1.63 10.39 -4.61
N GLN A 36 -1.55 10.96 -3.40
CA GLN A 36 -0.28 11.53 -2.93
C GLN A 36 0.74 10.42 -2.65
N GLY A 37 0.29 9.31 -2.06
CA GLY A 37 1.17 8.18 -1.79
C GLY A 37 1.79 7.62 -3.07
N ALA A 38 1.00 7.49 -4.13
CA ALA A 38 1.50 7.02 -5.41
C ALA A 38 2.55 7.97 -5.97
N LYS A 39 2.26 9.27 -5.93
CA LYS A 39 3.17 10.30 -6.40
C LYS A 39 4.49 10.24 -5.63
N ASP A 40 4.42 10.16 -4.32
CA ASP A 40 5.60 10.12 -3.47
C ASP A 40 6.40 8.84 -3.67
N ALA A 41 5.73 7.75 -3.98
CA ALA A 41 6.38 6.47 -4.26
C ALA A 41 6.91 6.37 -5.70
N GLY A 42 6.60 7.35 -6.54
CA GLY A 42 7.08 7.39 -7.93
C GLY A 42 6.35 6.45 -8.86
N ILE A 43 5.08 6.16 -8.58
CA ILE A 43 4.27 5.30 -9.44
C ILE A 43 2.99 6.02 -9.86
N SER A 44 2.39 5.56 -10.97
CA SER A 44 1.17 6.17 -11.45
C SER A 44 0.01 5.84 -10.53
N TYR A 45 -1.01 6.68 -10.56
CA TYR A 45 -2.22 6.47 -9.78
C TYR A 45 -2.88 5.13 -10.13
N LYS A 46 -2.94 4.82 -11.43
CA LYS A 46 -3.52 3.56 -11.89
C LYS A 46 -2.74 2.36 -11.34
N SER A 47 -1.41 2.41 -11.43
CA SER A 47 -0.57 1.33 -10.93
C SER A 47 -0.72 1.17 -9.42
N ALA A 48 -0.87 2.27 -8.69
CA ALA A 48 -1.09 2.22 -7.25
C ALA A 48 -2.40 1.51 -6.93
N TRP A 49 -3.48 1.85 -7.62
CA TRP A 49 -4.76 1.19 -7.42
C TRP A 49 -4.72 -0.28 -7.77
N ASP A 50 -4.06 -0.63 -8.89
CA ASP A 50 -3.93 -2.03 -9.29
C ASP A 50 -3.19 -2.82 -8.21
N ALA A 51 -2.11 -2.26 -7.67
CA ALA A 51 -1.33 -2.91 -6.61
C ALA A 51 -2.16 -3.09 -5.34
N ILE A 52 -2.89 -2.06 -4.92
CA ILE A 52 -3.72 -2.11 -3.72
C ILE A 52 -4.81 -3.15 -3.86
N ASN A 53 -5.51 -3.14 -5.00
CA ASN A 53 -6.58 -4.10 -5.24
C ASN A 53 -6.06 -5.53 -5.24
N GLU A 54 -4.92 -5.75 -5.87
CA GLU A 54 -4.33 -7.08 -5.92
C GLU A 54 -3.89 -7.55 -4.53
N MET A 55 -3.25 -6.68 -3.76
CA MET A 55 -2.84 -7.02 -2.40
C MET A 55 -4.05 -7.33 -1.52
N ASN A 56 -5.12 -6.53 -1.64
CA ASN A 56 -6.33 -6.77 -0.85
C ASN A 56 -7.01 -8.07 -1.23
N GLN A 57 -6.94 -8.47 -2.50
CA GLN A 57 -7.52 -9.73 -2.94
C GLN A 57 -6.72 -10.93 -2.47
N LEU A 58 -5.40 -10.82 -2.44
CA LEU A 58 -4.53 -11.93 -2.05
C LEU A 58 -4.46 -12.11 -0.54
N SER A 59 -4.66 -11.04 0.22
CA SER A 59 -4.61 -11.10 1.68
C SER A 59 -5.96 -11.56 2.24
N GLU A 60 -5.91 -12.25 3.38
CA GLU A 60 -7.14 -12.61 4.10
C GLU A 60 -7.86 -11.37 4.63
N HIS A 61 -7.13 -10.28 4.80
CA HIS A 61 -7.68 -9.05 5.36
C HIS A 61 -7.36 -7.87 4.45
N ILE A 62 -8.27 -6.92 4.40
CA ILE A 62 -8.04 -5.69 3.65
C ILE A 62 -6.87 -4.93 4.29
N LEU A 63 -5.94 -4.48 3.48
CA LEU A 63 -4.76 -3.76 3.96
C LEU A 63 -4.93 -2.25 3.90
N VAL A 64 -5.68 -1.77 2.92
CA VAL A 64 -5.93 -0.34 2.71
C VAL A 64 -7.42 -0.14 2.54
N GLU A 65 -7.98 0.79 3.30
CA GLU A 65 -9.39 1.17 3.23
C GLU A 65 -9.50 2.62 2.77
N ARG A 66 -10.63 2.94 2.14
CA ARG A 66 -10.93 4.33 1.84
C ARG A 66 -11.32 5.03 3.13
N ALA A 67 -10.76 6.22 3.34
CA ALA A 67 -11.18 7.08 4.42
C ALA A 67 -12.31 7.96 3.91
N THR A 68 -13.44 7.97 4.62
CA THR A 68 -14.56 8.83 4.27
C THR A 68 -14.51 10.11 5.08
N GLY A 69 -15.10 11.19 4.54
CA GLY A 69 -15.18 12.46 5.24
C GLY A 69 -14.01 13.39 5.05
N GLY A 70 -13.02 12.98 4.27
CA GLY A 70 -11.90 13.87 3.96
C GLY A 70 -12.25 14.85 2.85
N LYS A 71 -11.59 16.00 2.85
CA LYS A 71 -11.74 16.96 1.77
C LYS A 71 -11.15 16.38 0.50
N GLY A 72 -11.86 16.47 -0.60
CA GLY A 72 -11.37 16.03 -1.88
C GLY A 72 -11.59 14.56 -2.21
N GLY A 73 -12.18 13.79 -1.31
CA GLY A 73 -12.65 12.44 -1.60
C GLY A 73 -11.59 11.41 -1.95
N GLY A 74 -10.31 11.67 -1.66
CA GLY A 74 -9.24 10.75 -2.01
C GLY A 74 -8.53 10.13 -0.83
N GLY A 75 -9.11 10.19 0.36
CA GLY A 75 -8.46 9.69 1.56
C GLY A 75 -8.35 8.18 1.59
N ALA A 76 -7.30 7.72 2.23
CA ALA A 76 -7.06 6.29 2.43
C ALA A 76 -6.28 6.10 3.72
N VAL A 77 -6.50 4.96 4.34
CA VAL A 77 -5.84 4.62 5.59
C VAL A 77 -5.48 3.15 5.58
N LEU A 78 -4.32 2.82 6.14
CA LEU A 78 -3.94 1.42 6.31
C LEU A 78 -4.72 0.83 7.46
N THR A 79 -5.22 -0.38 7.27
CA THR A 79 -5.79 -1.15 8.37
C THR A 79 -4.66 -1.60 9.28
N ARG A 80 -5.01 -2.19 10.43
CA ARG A 80 -4.01 -2.76 11.33
C ARG A 80 -3.15 -3.81 10.61
N TYR A 81 -3.74 -4.54 9.67
CA TYR A 81 -3.01 -5.55 8.89
C TYR A 81 -2.01 -4.90 7.94
N GLY A 82 -2.41 -3.81 7.29
CA GLY A 82 -1.50 -3.05 6.45
C GLY A 82 -0.37 -2.43 7.25
N GLN A 83 -0.67 -1.92 8.44
CA GLN A 83 0.36 -1.37 9.32
C GLN A 83 1.38 -2.43 9.73
N ARG A 84 0.93 -3.64 10.02
CA ARG A 84 1.84 -4.73 10.36
C ARG A 84 2.77 -5.09 9.21
N LEU A 85 2.26 -5.03 8.00
CA LEU A 85 3.04 -5.40 6.82
C LEU A 85 4.23 -4.46 6.61
N ILE A 86 4.06 -3.19 6.95
CA ILE A 86 5.11 -2.19 6.73
C ILE A 86 6.03 -1.97 7.93
N GLN A 87 5.77 -2.65 9.02
CA GLN A 87 6.62 -2.56 10.20
C GLN A 87 7.96 -3.29 10.02
#